data_b9033f561717bbb3e428c0ec95a6a31e
#
_entry.id   b9033f561717bbb3e428c0ec95a6a31e
#
_cell.length_a   1.000
_cell.length_b   1.000
_cell.length_c   1.000
_cell.angle_alpha   90.00
_cell.angle_beta   90.00
_cell.angle_gamma   90.00
#
_symmetry.space_group_name_H-M   'P 1'
#
loop_
_entity.id
_entity.type
_entity.pdbx_description
1 polymer ?
#
loop_
_entity_poly.entity_id
_entity_poly.type
_entity_poly.pdbx_seq_one_letter_code
_entity_poly.pdbx_strand_id
1 'polypeptide(L)'
;MTDAQGRPRLLMLSAGNVNDMTMAGALIGQASGRFDRLIADRGYDTNAIRAAVAAQGAQVVIPSTTSRRAPIPYDQVAYRARNLVERLWCRLKDWRRIATRYDKLARNFLAAAMIAATITYWCN
;
A
#
# COMPACT_ATOMS: atom_id res chain seq x y z
N MET A 1 -0.82 3.26 0.32
CA MET A 1 -0.36 3.04 1.71
C MET A 1 -1.38 3.57 2.70
N THR A 2 -1.55 2.90 3.82
CA THR A 2 -2.42 3.33 4.93
C THR A 2 -1.58 3.55 6.18
N ASP A 3 -2.11 4.32 7.13
CA ASP A 3 -1.59 4.36 8.50
C ASP A 3 -2.13 3.20 9.35
N ALA A 4 -1.76 3.19 10.63
CA ALA A 4 -2.14 2.15 11.59
C ALA A 4 -3.67 2.10 11.88
N GLN A 5 -4.41 3.13 11.53
CA GLN A 5 -5.88 3.19 11.62
C GLN A 5 -6.57 2.81 10.31
N GLY A 6 -5.79 2.44 9.27
CA GLY A 6 -6.31 2.10 7.96
C GLY A 6 -6.67 3.31 7.09
N ARG A 7 -6.32 4.53 7.52
CA ARG A 7 -6.58 5.74 6.74
C ARG A 7 -5.57 5.86 5.60
N PRO A 8 -5.99 6.19 4.38
CA PRO A 8 -5.09 6.32 3.25
C PRO A 8 -4.16 7.52 3.40
N ARG A 9 -2.87 7.30 3.30
CA ARG A 9 -1.83 8.34 3.38
C ARG A 9 -1.24 8.66 2.02
N LEU A 10 -1.07 7.63 1.20
CA LEU A 10 -0.55 7.76 -0.16
C LEU A 10 -1.34 6.84 -1.09
N LEU A 11 -1.77 7.39 -2.21
CA LEU A 11 -2.38 6.68 -3.33
C LEU A 11 -1.58 7.04 -4.59
N MET A 12 -1.23 6.02 -5.37
CA MET A 12 -0.58 6.17 -6.67
C MET A 12 -1.28 5.29 -7.68
N LEU A 13 -1.30 5.73 -8.92
CA LEU A 13 -1.75 4.94 -10.06
C LEU A 13 -0.56 4.57 -10.94
N SER A 14 -0.62 3.38 -11.48
CA SER A 14 0.26 2.90 -12.54
C SER A 14 -0.58 2.47 -13.74
N ALA A 15 0.05 2.40 -14.91
CA ALA A 15 -0.58 1.75 -16.07
C ALA A 15 -0.87 0.28 -15.73
N GLY A 16 -1.95 -0.28 -16.28
CA GLY A 16 -2.41 -1.61 -15.92
C GLY A 16 -1.44 -2.76 -16.23
N ASN A 17 -0.44 -2.50 -17.07
CA ASN A 17 0.64 -3.43 -17.40
C ASN A 17 1.89 -3.27 -16.53
N VAL A 18 1.90 -2.29 -15.62
CA VAL A 18 3.03 -2.06 -14.69
C VAL A 18 2.82 -2.90 -13.45
N ASN A 19 3.85 -3.66 -13.07
CA ASN A 19 3.83 -4.44 -11.85
C ASN A 19 3.82 -3.51 -10.63
N ASP A 20 2.94 -3.79 -9.67
CA ASP A 20 2.80 -3.01 -8.43
C ASP A 20 4.13 -2.90 -7.64
N MET A 21 5.00 -3.90 -7.75
CA MET A 21 6.34 -3.87 -7.14
C MET A 21 7.19 -2.71 -7.66
N THR A 22 7.03 -2.34 -8.92
CA THR A 22 7.77 -1.20 -9.51
C THR A 22 7.40 0.11 -8.83
N MET A 23 6.15 0.25 -8.40
CA MET A 23 5.66 1.44 -7.71
C MET A 23 6.01 1.46 -6.21
N ALA A 24 6.35 0.31 -5.64
CA ALA A 24 6.64 0.21 -4.20
C ALA A 24 7.81 1.09 -3.77
N GLY A 25 8.88 1.14 -4.57
CA GLY A 25 10.03 2.01 -4.30
C GLY A 25 9.66 3.49 -4.24
N ALA A 26 8.82 3.96 -5.18
CA ALA A 26 8.34 5.33 -5.22
C ALA A 26 7.43 5.65 -4.01
N LEU A 27 6.55 4.72 -3.62
CA LEU A 27 5.70 4.87 -2.42
C LEU A 27 6.53 4.94 -1.14
N ILE A 28 7.53 4.06 -1.00
CA ILE A 28 8.44 4.05 0.16
C ILE A 28 9.24 5.34 0.22
N GLY A 29 9.75 5.82 -0.92
CA GLY A 29 10.48 7.07 -1.01
C GLY A 29 9.64 8.29 -0.61
N GLN A 30 8.38 8.37 -1.08
CA GLN A 30 7.47 9.45 -0.70
C GLN A 30 7.03 9.40 0.76
N ALA A 31 7.03 8.21 1.37
CA ALA A 31 6.70 8.02 2.77
C ALA A 31 7.92 8.17 3.70
N SER A 32 9.10 8.48 3.17
CA SER A 32 10.36 8.51 3.91
C SER A 32 10.27 9.32 5.21
N GLY A 33 10.75 8.73 6.31
CA GLY A 33 10.74 9.35 7.64
C GLY A 33 9.36 9.44 8.30
N ARG A 34 8.33 8.81 7.74
CA ARG A 34 6.93 8.93 8.21
C ARG A 34 6.33 7.61 8.70
N PHE A 35 7.11 6.55 8.82
CA PHE A 35 6.62 5.25 9.29
C PHE A 35 7.73 4.46 9.99
N ASP A 36 7.35 3.69 11.02
CA ASP A 36 8.25 2.85 11.81
C ASP A 36 8.25 1.40 11.32
N ARG A 37 7.24 1.00 10.55
CA ARG A 37 7.15 -0.33 9.96
C ARG A 37 6.40 -0.32 8.63
N LEU A 38 6.81 -1.18 7.72
CA LEU A 38 6.08 -1.46 6.48
C LEU A 38 5.50 -2.88 6.53
N ILE A 39 4.18 -2.97 6.41
CA ILE A 39 3.46 -4.24 6.29
C ILE A 39 3.01 -4.38 4.84
N ALA A 40 3.46 -5.42 4.17
CA ALA A 40 3.06 -5.70 2.79
C ALA A 40 2.91 -7.20 2.56
N ASP A 41 2.26 -7.59 1.47
CA ASP A 41 2.10 -8.99 1.15
C ASP A 41 3.38 -9.61 0.58
N ARG A 42 3.34 -10.93 0.41
CA ARG A 42 4.45 -11.73 -0.11
C ARG A 42 4.96 -11.25 -1.48
N GLY A 43 4.09 -10.66 -2.31
CA GLY A 43 4.48 -10.13 -3.62
C GLY A 43 5.54 -9.03 -3.54
N TYR A 44 5.67 -8.36 -2.39
CA TYR A 44 6.66 -7.31 -2.15
C TYR A 44 7.96 -7.82 -1.51
N ASP A 45 8.15 -9.15 -1.35
CA ASP A 45 9.36 -9.73 -0.76
C ASP A 45 10.55 -9.70 -1.73
N THR A 46 11.11 -8.54 -1.95
CA THR A 46 12.35 -8.36 -2.68
C THR A 46 13.44 -7.78 -1.79
N ASN A 47 14.71 -8.11 -2.09
CA ASN A 47 15.83 -7.55 -1.35
C ASN A 47 15.89 -6.02 -1.48
N ALA A 48 15.53 -5.48 -2.64
CA ALA A 48 15.49 -4.04 -2.87
C ALA A 48 14.46 -3.33 -1.97
N ILE A 49 13.24 -3.86 -1.87
CA ILE A 49 12.19 -3.29 -1.01
C ILE A 49 12.61 -3.40 0.47
N ARG A 50 13.11 -4.56 0.91
CA ARG A 50 13.59 -4.74 2.28
C ARG A 50 14.72 -3.77 2.61
N ALA A 51 15.69 -3.60 1.72
CA ALA A 51 16.80 -2.67 1.90
C ALA A 51 16.33 -1.21 1.95
N ALA A 52 15.40 -0.82 1.09
CA ALA A 52 14.83 0.53 1.05
C ALA A 52 14.08 0.88 2.35
N VAL A 53 13.37 -0.09 2.93
CA VAL A 53 12.67 0.10 4.22
C VAL A 53 13.66 0.14 5.38
N ALA A 54 14.64 -0.79 5.41
CA ALA A 54 15.65 -0.85 6.44
C ALA A 54 16.55 0.41 6.46
N ALA A 55 16.86 0.98 5.28
CA ALA A 55 17.61 2.23 5.17
C ALA A 55 16.90 3.44 5.83
N GLN A 56 15.59 3.37 6.03
CA GLN A 56 14.81 4.37 6.75
C GLN A 56 14.69 4.08 8.26
N GLY A 57 15.35 3.03 8.75
CA GLY A 57 15.24 2.60 10.14
C GLY A 57 13.91 1.92 10.47
N ALA A 58 13.11 1.57 9.47
CA ALA A 58 11.80 0.98 9.65
C ALA A 58 11.83 -0.55 9.64
N GLN A 59 10.92 -1.16 10.39
CA GLN A 59 10.74 -2.63 10.45
C GLN A 59 10.05 -3.14 9.19
N VAL A 60 10.58 -4.22 8.62
CA VAL A 60 9.97 -4.93 7.49
C VAL A 60 9.06 -6.06 7.99
N VAL A 61 7.77 -5.99 7.69
CA VAL A 61 6.78 -7.01 8.04
C VAL A 61 6.19 -7.59 6.74
N ILE A 62 6.98 -8.41 6.08
CA ILE A 62 6.63 -9.03 4.79
C ILE A 62 6.93 -10.53 4.87
N PRO A 63 5.96 -11.41 4.60
CA PRO A 63 6.20 -12.84 4.49
C PRO A 63 7.19 -13.15 3.36
N SER A 64 8.05 -14.13 3.57
CA SER A 64 8.98 -14.58 2.54
C SER A 64 8.26 -15.25 1.38
N THR A 65 8.77 -15.04 0.16
CA THR A 65 8.34 -15.80 -1.01
C THR A 65 8.77 -17.25 -0.90
N THR A 66 8.05 -18.14 -1.57
CA THR A 66 8.37 -19.58 -1.61
C THR A 66 9.66 -19.89 -2.34
N SER A 67 10.10 -18.98 -3.23
CA SER A 67 11.37 -19.08 -3.97
C SER A 67 12.60 -18.72 -3.14
N ARG A 68 12.42 -18.11 -1.96
CA ARG A 68 13.55 -17.74 -1.11
C ARG A 68 14.09 -18.97 -0.38
N ARG A 69 15.38 -19.28 -0.57
CA ARG A 69 16.03 -20.46 0.05
C ARG A 69 16.02 -20.41 1.57
N ALA A 70 16.24 -19.23 2.15
CA ALA A 70 16.20 -19.00 3.58
C ALA A 70 15.06 -18.02 3.89
N PRO A 71 13.93 -18.48 4.46
CA PRO A 71 12.85 -17.60 4.86
C PRO A 71 13.31 -16.59 5.91
N ILE A 72 12.91 -15.35 5.76
CA ILE A 72 13.20 -14.27 6.71
C ILE A 72 12.05 -14.20 7.71
N PRO A 73 12.32 -14.32 9.03
CA PRO A 73 11.30 -14.16 10.05
C PRO A 73 10.66 -12.77 9.99
N TYR A 74 9.38 -12.69 10.29
CA TYR A 74 8.64 -11.44 10.36
C TYR A 74 7.61 -11.49 11.51
N ASP A 75 7.16 -10.33 11.96
CA ASP A 75 6.15 -10.21 13.01
C ASP A 75 4.77 -10.61 12.46
N GLN A 76 4.35 -11.84 12.78
CA GLN A 76 3.05 -12.38 12.34
C GLN A 76 1.87 -11.67 13.01
N VAL A 77 2.04 -11.14 14.21
CA VAL A 77 0.99 -10.40 14.93
C VAL A 77 0.76 -9.07 14.23
N ALA A 78 1.83 -8.33 13.96
CA ALA A 78 1.76 -7.06 13.21
C ALA A 78 1.23 -7.28 11.78
N TYR A 79 1.55 -8.42 11.16
CA TYR A 79 1.10 -8.73 9.82
C TYR A 79 -0.43 -8.80 9.67
N ARG A 80 -1.16 -9.12 10.73
CA ARG A 80 -2.63 -9.13 10.71
C ARG A 80 -3.22 -7.76 10.33
N ALA A 81 -2.49 -6.68 10.59
CA ALA A 81 -2.93 -5.34 10.21
C ALA A 81 -2.93 -5.10 8.67
N ARG A 82 -2.40 -6.03 7.86
CA ARG A 82 -2.50 -5.96 6.39
C ARG A 82 -3.96 -5.88 5.91
N ASN A 83 -4.90 -6.45 6.66
CA ASN A 83 -6.32 -6.38 6.31
C ASN A 83 -6.88 -4.95 6.23
N LEU A 84 -6.19 -3.96 6.82
CA LEU A 84 -6.60 -2.56 6.77
C LEU A 84 -6.57 -2.01 5.33
N VAL A 85 -5.60 -2.45 4.52
CA VAL A 85 -5.54 -2.08 3.09
C VAL A 85 -6.70 -2.69 2.31
N GLU A 86 -7.06 -3.93 2.62
CA GLU A 86 -8.21 -4.60 1.98
C GLU A 86 -9.53 -3.89 2.34
N ARG A 87 -9.69 -3.53 3.61
CA ARG A 87 -10.84 -2.75 4.07
C ARG A 87 -10.92 -1.37 3.42
N LEU A 88 -9.77 -0.71 3.22
CA LEU A 88 -9.72 0.55 2.48
C LEU A 88 -10.29 0.39 1.08
N TRP A 89 -9.84 -0.63 0.34
CA TRP A 89 -10.34 -0.87 -1.02
C TRP A 89 -11.82 -1.24 -1.04
N CYS A 90 -12.31 -2.02 -0.08
CA CYS A 90 -13.73 -2.29 0.05
C CYS A 90 -14.53 -0.99 0.20
N ARG A 91 -14.16 -0.14 1.15
CA ARG A 91 -14.85 1.14 1.39
C ARG A 91 -14.77 2.12 0.21
N LEU A 92 -13.64 2.17 -0.51
CA LEU A 92 -13.53 3.00 -1.71
C LEU A 92 -14.43 2.49 -2.84
N LYS A 93 -14.65 1.18 -2.93
CA LYS A 93 -15.55 0.57 -3.92
C LYS A 93 -17.03 0.81 -3.63
N ASP A 94 -17.41 1.20 -2.40
CA ASP A 94 -18.77 1.66 -2.09
C ASP A 94 -19.13 2.92 -2.89
N TRP A 95 -18.13 3.69 -3.30
CA TRP A 95 -18.29 4.79 -4.24
C TRP A 95 -18.40 4.26 -5.66
N ARG A 96 -19.62 4.25 -6.22
CA ARG A 96 -19.91 3.69 -7.54
C ARG A 96 -18.95 4.18 -8.63
N ARG A 97 -18.57 5.45 -8.62
CA ARG A 97 -17.64 6.06 -9.58
C ARG A 97 -16.26 5.39 -9.54
N ILE A 98 -15.80 4.99 -8.37
CA ILE A 98 -14.54 4.27 -8.17
C ILE A 98 -14.69 2.81 -8.59
N ALA A 99 -15.73 2.14 -8.12
CA ALA A 99 -15.98 0.72 -8.39
C ALA A 99 -16.09 0.42 -9.88
N THR A 100 -16.79 1.29 -10.64
CA THR A 100 -17.03 1.11 -12.08
C THR A 100 -15.90 1.65 -12.95
N ARG A 101 -14.87 2.29 -12.38
CA ARG A 101 -13.81 2.99 -13.12
C ARG A 101 -14.38 3.92 -14.21
N TYR A 102 -15.34 4.71 -13.82
CA TYR A 102 -16.06 5.62 -14.73
C TYR A 102 -15.11 6.59 -15.42
N ASP A 103 -14.12 7.11 -14.70
CA ASP A 103 -13.14 8.04 -15.23
C ASP A 103 -12.11 7.31 -16.09
N LYS A 104 -11.98 7.71 -17.35
CA LYS A 104 -11.02 7.12 -18.30
C LYS A 104 -9.63 7.75 -18.17
N LEU A 105 -9.56 9.01 -17.75
CA LEU A 105 -8.29 9.68 -17.50
C LEU A 105 -7.75 9.31 -16.11
N ALA A 106 -6.51 8.83 -16.04
CA ALA A 106 -5.88 8.39 -14.79
C ALA A 106 -5.88 9.49 -13.72
N ARG A 107 -5.59 10.74 -14.10
CA ARG A 107 -5.62 11.89 -13.18
C ARG A 107 -7.00 12.12 -12.55
N ASN A 108 -8.08 11.97 -13.35
CA ASN A 108 -9.45 12.17 -12.86
C ASN A 108 -9.85 11.02 -11.92
N PHE A 109 -9.49 9.79 -12.28
CA PHE A 109 -9.72 8.62 -11.42
C PHE A 109 -8.98 8.76 -10.09
N LEU A 110 -7.69 9.16 -10.11
CA LEU A 110 -6.91 9.37 -8.89
C LEU A 110 -7.52 10.50 -8.03
N ALA A 111 -7.92 11.61 -8.64
CA ALA A 111 -8.57 12.72 -7.93
C ALA A 111 -9.88 12.26 -7.27
N ALA A 112 -10.72 11.50 -8.00
CA ALA A 112 -11.95 10.93 -7.45
C ALA A 112 -11.67 9.97 -6.27
N ALA A 113 -10.65 9.10 -6.40
CA ALA A 113 -10.24 8.19 -5.33
C ALA A 113 -9.73 8.95 -4.09
N MET A 114 -8.96 10.02 -4.29
CA MET A 114 -8.47 10.86 -3.19
C MET A 114 -9.60 11.59 -2.47
N ILE A 115 -10.56 12.14 -3.20
CA ILE A 115 -11.75 12.81 -2.63
C ILE A 115 -12.58 11.79 -1.83
N ALA A 116 -12.88 10.63 -2.42
CA ALA A 116 -13.62 9.56 -1.73
C ALA A 116 -12.90 9.11 -0.46
N ALA A 117 -11.59 8.94 -0.51
CA ALA A 117 -10.77 8.59 0.63
C ALA A 117 -10.81 9.68 1.72
N THR A 118 -10.72 10.95 1.34
CA THR A 118 -10.79 12.08 2.27
C THR A 118 -12.13 12.12 2.98
N ILE A 119 -13.22 12.04 2.25
CA ILE A 119 -14.56 12.06 2.83
C ILE A 119 -14.76 10.85 3.76
N THR A 120 -14.35 9.65 3.33
CA THR A 120 -14.57 8.41 4.08
C THR A 120 -13.78 8.35 5.39
N TYR A 121 -12.60 8.94 5.45
CA TYR A 121 -11.66 8.73 6.56
C TYR A 121 -11.28 9.99 7.34
N TRP A 122 -11.55 11.19 6.82
CA TRP A 122 -11.11 12.44 7.40
C TRP A 122 -12.23 13.44 7.67
N CYS A 123 -13.42 13.23 7.08
CA CYS A 123 -14.57 14.13 7.24
C CYS A 123 -15.68 13.55 8.14
N ASN A 124 -15.47 12.40 8.75
CA ASN A 124 -16.41 11.75 9.68
C ASN A 124 -15.93 11.86 11.11
#